data_ac332b666bc234c11456f01a85ca3dc6
#
_entry.id   ac332b666bc234c11456f01a85ca3dc6
#
_cell.length_a   1.000
_cell.length_b   1.000
_cell.length_c   1.000
_cell.angle_alpha   90.00
_cell.angle_beta   90.00
_cell.angle_gamma   90.00
#
_symmetry.space_group_name_H-M   'P 1'
#
loop_
_entity.id
_entity.type
_entity.pdbx_description
1 polymer ?
#
loop_
_entity_poly.entity_id
_entity_poly.type
_entity_poly.pdbx_seq_one_letter_code
_entity_poly.pdbx_strand_id
1 'polypeptide(L)'
;MTTEPIGLSGDLATGQVMRTMAGNHDIAVWRSASGVISAWENRCPHRGMRLSHGFVRGETLACAYHGWHFSCEGFCHYIPAHPELNPPKTVRPTIYSIVELSGLIWVDPIAEAQPVKLPEDTIPVRSLAVRGEATVVEKSLSTVPCNLTETVLALQTLSDTPRVLAAKVSGIENALVIALQQRQTDTVVVHVLVRDGVSAPERIVISRWLDSVQRQTESMVGNTR
;
A
#
# COMPACT_ATOMS: atom_id res chain seq x y z
N MET A 1 2.34 -8.11 15.00
CA MET A 1 1.75 -8.40 13.68
C MET A 1 2.63 -7.77 12.62
N THR A 2 2.91 -8.49 11.56
CA THR A 2 3.79 -8.09 10.46
C THR A 2 3.02 -7.66 9.21
N THR A 3 1.69 -7.85 9.21
CA THR A 3 0.80 -7.42 8.14
C THR A 3 0.74 -5.89 8.06
N GLU A 4 1.04 -5.34 6.89
CA GLU A 4 1.06 -3.89 6.65
C GLU A 4 0.13 -3.52 5.49
N PRO A 5 -0.60 -2.39 5.58
CA PRO A 5 -1.27 -1.79 4.43
C PRO A 5 -0.20 -1.19 3.51
N ILE A 6 -0.22 -1.51 2.22
CA ILE A 6 0.83 -1.10 1.28
C ILE A 6 0.34 -0.25 0.12
N GLY A 7 -0.94 -0.02 0.02
CA GLY A 7 -1.56 0.78 -1.03
C GLY A 7 -3.07 0.69 -1.03
N LEU A 8 -3.70 1.59 -1.75
CA LEU A 8 -5.11 1.47 -2.09
C LEU A 8 -5.26 0.49 -3.25
N SER A 9 -6.30 -0.34 -3.22
CA SER A 9 -6.57 -1.33 -4.29
C SER A 9 -6.68 -0.68 -5.67
N GLY A 10 -7.25 0.52 -5.74
CA GLY A 10 -7.39 1.29 -6.98
C GLY A 10 -6.09 1.89 -7.53
N ASP A 11 -5.03 2.00 -6.71
CA ASP A 11 -3.74 2.55 -7.15
C ASP A 11 -2.93 1.55 -7.98
N LEU A 12 -3.33 0.27 -8.00
CA LEU A 12 -2.71 -0.79 -8.80
C LEU A 12 -3.71 -1.35 -9.80
N ALA A 13 -3.76 -0.79 -11.00
CA ALA A 13 -4.62 -1.27 -12.07
C ALA A 13 -4.14 -2.63 -12.62
N THR A 14 -5.03 -3.33 -13.33
CA THR A 14 -4.67 -4.56 -14.06
C THR A 14 -3.55 -4.28 -15.07
N GLY A 15 -2.62 -5.21 -15.18
CA GLY A 15 -1.46 -5.06 -16.07
C GLY A 15 -0.35 -4.16 -15.51
N GLN A 16 -0.43 -3.75 -14.24
CA GLN A 16 0.58 -2.92 -13.60
C GLN A 16 1.39 -3.66 -12.54
N VAL A 17 2.58 -3.14 -12.30
CA VAL A 17 3.46 -3.53 -11.20
C VAL A 17 3.89 -2.26 -10.45
N MET A 18 3.91 -2.33 -9.12
CA MET A 18 4.42 -1.26 -8.27
C MET A 18 5.49 -1.79 -7.31
N ARG A 19 6.37 -0.90 -6.86
CA ARG A 19 7.32 -1.16 -5.79
C ARG A 19 6.78 -0.64 -4.47
N THR A 20 6.92 -1.45 -3.43
CA THR A 20 6.62 -1.03 -2.06
C THR A 20 7.62 -1.61 -1.07
N MET A 21 7.51 -1.20 0.19
CA MET A 21 8.26 -1.78 1.30
C MET A 21 7.27 -2.29 2.34
N ALA A 22 7.56 -3.42 2.98
CA ALA A 22 6.90 -3.84 4.20
C ALA A 22 8.00 -4.28 5.19
N GLY A 23 8.13 -3.53 6.29
CA GLY A 23 9.33 -3.62 7.11
C GLY A 23 10.60 -3.40 6.30
N ASN A 24 11.53 -4.34 6.36
CA ASN A 24 12.80 -4.30 5.60
C ASN A 24 12.72 -5.01 4.24
N HIS A 25 11.54 -5.48 3.82
CA HIS A 25 11.36 -6.21 2.58
C HIS A 25 11.06 -5.27 1.42
N ASP A 26 11.90 -5.30 0.37
CA ASP A 26 11.65 -4.63 -0.92
C ASP A 26 10.74 -5.52 -1.76
N ILE A 27 9.54 -5.07 -2.07
CA ILE A 27 8.46 -5.89 -2.62
C ILE A 27 8.02 -5.34 -3.99
N ALA A 28 7.89 -6.24 -4.95
CA ALA A 28 7.16 -6.02 -6.20
C ALA A 28 5.73 -6.54 -6.02
N VAL A 29 4.75 -5.66 -6.09
CA VAL A 29 3.33 -6.00 -6.10
C VAL A 29 2.80 -5.76 -7.49
N TRP A 30 2.10 -6.72 -8.05
CA TRP A 30 1.59 -6.61 -9.41
C TRP A 30 0.22 -7.24 -9.55
N ARG A 31 -0.52 -6.78 -10.54
CA ARG A 31 -1.85 -7.29 -10.85
C ARG A 31 -1.88 -7.80 -12.29
N SER A 32 -2.27 -9.05 -12.45
CA SER A 32 -2.43 -9.70 -13.75
C SER A 32 -3.58 -9.10 -14.56
N ALA A 33 -3.70 -9.49 -15.82
CA ALA A 33 -4.81 -9.07 -16.68
C ALA A 33 -6.17 -9.55 -16.16
N SER A 34 -6.23 -10.73 -15.52
CA SER A 34 -7.46 -11.26 -14.90
C SER A 34 -7.76 -10.63 -13.53
N GLY A 35 -6.86 -9.77 -13.00
CA GLY A 35 -7.04 -9.10 -11.72
C GLY A 35 -6.39 -9.79 -10.52
N VAL A 36 -5.75 -10.95 -10.72
CA VAL A 36 -5.03 -11.64 -9.64
C VAL A 36 -3.87 -10.78 -9.15
N ILE A 37 -3.82 -10.56 -7.84
CA ILE A 37 -2.74 -9.78 -7.19
C ILE A 37 -1.67 -10.72 -6.63
N SER A 38 -0.42 -10.32 -6.76
CA SER A 38 0.74 -11.08 -6.23
C SER A 38 1.77 -10.13 -5.63
N ALA A 39 2.43 -10.57 -4.56
CA ALA A 39 3.53 -9.86 -3.90
C ALA A 39 4.76 -10.74 -3.81
N TRP A 40 5.89 -10.24 -4.31
CA TRP A 40 7.13 -10.99 -4.35
C TRP A 40 8.32 -10.15 -3.87
N GLU A 41 9.37 -10.81 -3.39
CA GLU A 41 10.68 -10.16 -3.27
C GLU A 41 11.01 -9.42 -4.58
N ASN A 42 11.33 -8.15 -4.48
CA ASN A 42 11.59 -7.30 -5.65
C ASN A 42 12.94 -7.61 -6.30
N ARG A 43 13.23 -8.90 -6.49
CA ARG A 43 14.49 -9.40 -6.99
C ARG A 43 14.30 -10.60 -7.93
N CYS A 44 14.67 -10.43 -9.18
CA CYS A 44 14.63 -11.52 -10.15
C CYS A 44 15.62 -12.63 -9.76
N PRO A 45 15.19 -13.89 -9.65
CA PRO A 45 16.06 -15.00 -9.24
C PRO A 45 17.18 -15.30 -10.25
N HIS A 46 17.10 -14.78 -11.47
CA HIS A 46 18.16 -14.94 -12.48
C HIS A 46 19.43 -14.12 -12.14
N ARG A 47 19.31 -12.78 -12.10
CA ARG A 47 20.47 -11.88 -11.88
C ARG A 47 20.12 -10.66 -11.03
N GLY A 48 19.11 -10.75 -10.16
CA GLY A 48 18.83 -9.74 -9.15
C GLY A 48 18.19 -8.45 -9.65
N MET A 49 17.77 -8.37 -10.92
CA MET A 49 17.04 -7.20 -11.41
C MET A 49 15.76 -7.00 -10.64
N ARG A 50 15.41 -5.75 -10.32
CA ARG A 50 14.13 -5.43 -9.67
C ARG A 50 12.95 -5.82 -10.54
N LEU A 51 12.09 -6.70 -10.03
CA LEU A 51 10.89 -7.16 -10.72
C LEU A 51 9.85 -6.04 -10.89
N SER A 52 9.86 -5.04 -10.01
CA SER A 52 9.03 -3.84 -10.11
C SER A 52 9.36 -2.94 -11.33
N HIS A 53 10.48 -3.16 -12.00
CA HIS A 53 10.80 -2.53 -13.29
C HIS A 53 10.35 -3.37 -14.49
N GLY A 54 9.74 -4.51 -14.24
CA GLY A 54 9.24 -5.43 -15.25
C GLY A 54 7.94 -4.99 -15.90
N PHE A 55 7.38 -5.90 -16.69
CA PHE A 55 6.16 -5.64 -17.45
C PHE A 55 5.17 -6.78 -17.22
N VAL A 56 3.94 -6.45 -16.88
CA VAL A 56 2.87 -7.45 -16.84
C VAL A 56 2.48 -7.80 -18.27
N ARG A 57 2.41 -9.09 -18.55
CA ARG A 57 2.03 -9.68 -19.84
C ARG A 57 0.98 -10.76 -19.62
N GLY A 58 -0.31 -10.38 -19.72
CA GLY A 58 -1.40 -11.29 -19.37
C GLY A 58 -1.31 -11.72 -17.91
N GLU A 59 -1.15 -13.01 -17.70
CA GLU A 59 -1.07 -13.63 -16.35
C GLU A 59 0.37 -13.80 -15.86
N THR A 60 1.32 -13.02 -16.41
CA THR A 60 2.74 -13.11 -16.02
C THR A 60 3.38 -11.76 -15.80
N LEU A 61 4.38 -11.73 -14.93
CA LEU A 61 5.32 -10.62 -14.80
C LEU A 61 6.63 -10.96 -15.51
N ALA A 62 6.98 -10.18 -16.53
CA ALA A 62 8.21 -10.33 -17.29
C ALA A 62 9.30 -9.42 -16.72
N CYS A 63 10.46 -9.99 -16.40
CA CYS A 63 11.63 -9.25 -15.94
C CYS A 63 12.18 -8.33 -17.05
N ALA A 64 12.43 -7.06 -16.76
CA ALA A 64 12.91 -6.09 -17.74
C ALA A 64 14.29 -6.40 -18.31
N TYR A 65 15.12 -7.22 -17.60
CA TYR A 65 16.52 -7.45 -18.00
C TYR A 65 16.66 -8.51 -19.09
N HIS A 66 16.09 -9.72 -18.87
CA HIS A 66 16.22 -10.82 -19.83
C HIS A 66 14.87 -11.40 -20.26
N GLY A 67 13.77 -10.73 -19.95
CA GLY A 67 12.44 -11.14 -20.36
C GLY A 67 11.93 -12.45 -19.75
N TRP A 68 12.50 -12.92 -18.63
CA TRP A 68 11.98 -14.12 -17.97
C TRP A 68 10.58 -13.86 -17.43
N HIS A 69 9.63 -14.74 -17.76
CA HIS A 69 8.24 -14.62 -17.35
C HIS A 69 7.95 -15.49 -16.15
N PHE A 70 7.31 -14.91 -15.14
CA PHE A 70 6.88 -15.59 -13.93
C PHE A 70 5.35 -15.56 -13.82
N SER A 71 4.73 -16.73 -13.58
CA SER A 71 3.28 -16.85 -13.38
C SER A 71 2.84 -16.22 -12.05
N CYS A 72 1.52 -16.08 -11.82
CA CYS A 72 0.98 -15.56 -10.56
C CYS A 72 1.45 -16.35 -9.32
N GLU A 73 1.71 -17.66 -9.48
CA GLU A 73 2.28 -18.53 -8.44
C GLU A 73 3.79 -18.36 -8.27
N GLY A 74 4.41 -17.45 -9.02
CA GLY A 74 5.83 -17.12 -8.96
C GLY A 74 6.75 -18.05 -9.75
N PHE A 75 6.25 -19.10 -10.42
CA PHE A 75 7.11 -20.00 -11.20
C PHE A 75 7.56 -19.34 -12.50
N CYS A 76 8.87 -19.48 -12.82
CA CYS A 76 9.36 -19.16 -14.15
C CYS A 76 8.78 -20.18 -15.13
N HIS A 77 8.05 -19.71 -16.14
CA HIS A 77 7.44 -20.61 -17.14
C HIS A 77 7.91 -20.33 -18.56
N TYR A 78 8.61 -19.21 -18.79
CA TYR A 78 9.11 -18.86 -20.11
C TYR A 78 10.41 -18.07 -20.04
N ILE A 79 11.37 -18.48 -20.84
CA ILE A 79 12.69 -17.86 -21.01
C ILE A 79 12.87 -17.53 -22.50
N PRO A 80 12.84 -16.25 -22.94
CA PRO A 80 12.87 -15.90 -24.36
C PRO A 80 14.10 -16.44 -25.12
N ALA A 81 15.26 -16.49 -24.46
CA ALA A 81 16.49 -17.05 -25.06
C ALA A 81 16.46 -18.57 -25.24
N HIS A 82 15.53 -19.27 -24.58
CA HIS A 82 15.37 -20.72 -24.61
C HIS A 82 13.89 -21.08 -24.57
N PRO A 83 13.12 -20.80 -25.64
CA PRO A 83 11.66 -20.90 -25.62
C PRO A 83 11.14 -22.33 -25.42
N GLU A 84 11.91 -23.32 -25.81
CA GLU A 84 11.57 -24.76 -25.66
C GLU A 84 11.96 -25.33 -24.28
N LEU A 85 12.67 -24.53 -23.45
CA LEU A 85 13.10 -25.00 -22.12
C LEU A 85 11.92 -24.90 -21.15
N ASN A 86 11.67 -26.00 -20.42
CA ASN A 86 10.77 -25.96 -19.27
C ASN A 86 11.60 -25.67 -18.00
N PRO A 87 11.52 -24.43 -17.46
CA PRO A 87 12.37 -24.05 -16.33
C PRO A 87 12.02 -24.86 -15.07
N PRO A 88 13.02 -25.20 -14.23
CA PRO A 88 12.76 -25.85 -12.95
C PRO A 88 11.85 -25.00 -12.05
N LYS A 89 10.89 -25.61 -11.34
CA LYS A 89 9.98 -24.93 -10.41
C LYS A 89 10.68 -24.24 -9.24
N THR A 90 11.95 -24.54 -9.01
CA THR A 90 12.80 -23.87 -8.00
C THR A 90 13.22 -22.46 -8.43
N VAL A 91 13.12 -22.14 -9.73
CA VAL A 91 13.41 -20.80 -10.27
C VAL A 91 12.21 -19.88 -10.05
N ARG A 92 12.16 -19.27 -8.88
CA ARG A 92 11.07 -18.36 -8.46
C ARG A 92 11.57 -17.33 -7.48
N PRO A 93 10.99 -16.10 -7.43
CA PRO A 93 11.22 -15.16 -6.34
C PRO A 93 10.60 -15.69 -5.04
N THR A 94 10.99 -15.12 -3.92
CA THR A 94 10.26 -15.29 -2.66
C THR A 94 8.86 -14.69 -2.80
N ILE A 95 7.84 -15.45 -2.42
CA ILE A 95 6.44 -15.05 -2.48
C ILE A 95 6.01 -14.62 -1.10
N TYR A 96 5.30 -13.50 -1.00
CA TYR A 96 4.72 -12.97 0.23
C TYR A 96 3.21 -13.13 0.23
N SER A 97 2.65 -13.30 1.41
CA SER A 97 1.19 -13.32 1.59
C SER A 97 0.61 -11.95 1.29
N ILE A 98 -0.44 -11.92 0.49
CA ILE A 98 -1.11 -10.68 0.05
C ILE A 98 -2.62 -10.89 0.05
N VAL A 99 -3.36 -9.87 0.45
CA VAL A 99 -4.82 -9.86 0.40
C VAL A 99 -5.33 -8.45 0.13
N GLU A 100 -6.44 -8.35 -0.58
CA GLU A 100 -7.21 -7.12 -0.72
C GLU A 100 -8.42 -7.17 0.20
N LEU A 101 -8.56 -6.16 1.04
CA LEU A 101 -9.70 -6.03 1.95
C LEU A 101 -10.06 -4.56 2.15
N SER A 102 -11.35 -4.25 2.01
CA SER A 102 -11.91 -2.91 2.24
C SER A 102 -11.16 -1.80 1.50
N GLY A 103 -10.82 -2.03 0.22
CA GLY A 103 -10.15 -1.06 -0.64
C GLY A 103 -8.66 -0.85 -0.38
N LEU A 104 -8.06 -1.64 0.52
CA LEU A 104 -6.61 -1.66 0.81
C LEU A 104 -5.96 -2.97 0.36
N ILE A 105 -4.72 -2.87 -0.06
CA ILE A 105 -3.81 -4.00 -0.28
C ILE A 105 -2.98 -4.20 0.99
N TRP A 106 -2.98 -5.43 1.50
CA TRP A 106 -2.26 -5.83 2.71
C TRP A 106 -1.23 -6.90 2.37
N VAL A 107 -0.02 -6.76 2.92
CA VAL A 107 1.06 -7.74 2.74
C VAL A 107 1.62 -8.15 4.08
N ASP A 108 1.93 -9.43 4.22
CA ASP A 108 2.77 -9.96 5.29
C ASP A 108 3.98 -10.70 4.70
N PRO A 109 5.21 -10.18 4.93
CA PRO A 109 6.41 -10.82 4.40
C PRO A 109 6.86 -12.08 5.15
N ILE A 110 6.30 -12.35 6.33
CA ILE A 110 6.80 -13.38 7.25
C ILE A 110 5.75 -14.47 7.49
N ALA A 111 4.47 -14.08 7.55
CA ALA A 111 3.37 -14.97 7.89
C ALA A 111 2.21 -14.84 6.90
N GLU A 112 1.09 -15.47 7.19
CA GLU A 112 -0.15 -15.23 6.46
C GLU A 112 -0.70 -13.85 6.81
N ALA A 113 -1.07 -13.08 5.78
CA ALA A 113 -1.57 -11.72 5.96
C ALA A 113 -2.88 -11.73 6.77
N GLN A 114 -2.85 -11.01 7.89
CA GLN A 114 -3.97 -10.84 8.81
C GLN A 114 -4.35 -9.36 8.86
N PRO A 115 -5.11 -8.86 7.87
CA PRO A 115 -5.47 -7.45 7.79
C PRO A 115 -6.43 -7.05 8.90
N VAL A 116 -6.39 -5.78 9.26
CA VAL A 116 -7.38 -5.19 10.16
C VAL A 116 -8.75 -5.22 9.48
N LYS A 117 -9.76 -5.68 10.21
CA LYS A 117 -11.13 -5.67 9.72
C LYS A 117 -11.65 -4.24 9.67
N LEU A 118 -11.94 -3.75 8.47
CA LEU A 118 -12.48 -2.42 8.19
C LEU A 118 -13.94 -2.52 7.73
N PRO A 119 -14.69 -1.40 7.72
CA PRO A 119 -15.99 -1.36 7.06
C PRO A 119 -15.88 -1.80 5.58
N GLU A 120 -16.87 -2.54 5.09
CA GLU A 120 -16.87 -3.04 3.71
C GLU A 120 -17.21 -1.96 2.68
N ASP A 121 -17.94 -0.93 3.10
CA ASP A 121 -18.43 0.20 2.30
C ASP A 121 -17.41 1.34 2.18
N THR A 122 -16.12 1.03 2.11
CA THR A 122 -15.07 2.05 2.02
C THR A 122 -14.79 2.50 0.59
N ILE A 123 -14.59 3.81 0.44
CA ILE A 123 -14.23 4.48 -0.81
C ILE A 123 -12.83 5.06 -0.66
N PRO A 124 -11.88 4.77 -1.57
CA PRO A 124 -10.55 5.37 -1.55
C PRO A 124 -10.61 6.88 -1.75
N VAL A 125 -9.83 7.64 -0.98
CA VAL A 125 -9.63 9.08 -1.19
C VAL A 125 -8.29 9.32 -1.85
N ARG A 126 -7.20 8.96 -1.18
CA ARG A 126 -5.83 9.04 -1.74
C ARG A 126 -4.79 8.38 -0.84
N SER A 127 -3.63 8.11 -1.43
CA SER A 127 -2.38 7.82 -0.71
C SER A 127 -1.44 9.03 -0.78
N LEU A 128 -0.77 9.36 0.33
CA LEU A 128 0.18 10.48 0.41
C LEU A 128 1.43 10.07 1.18
N ALA A 129 2.59 10.22 0.56
CA ALA A 129 3.87 10.04 1.25
C ALA A 129 4.20 11.31 2.06
N VAL A 130 4.50 11.12 3.34
CA VAL A 130 4.84 12.18 4.28
C VAL A 130 6.21 11.89 4.85
N ARG A 131 7.12 12.87 4.79
CA ARG A 131 8.44 12.74 5.43
C ARG A 131 8.30 12.93 6.92
N GLY A 132 8.69 11.93 7.68
CA GLY A 132 8.64 11.89 9.14
C GLY A 132 8.49 10.47 9.67
N GLU A 133 8.68 10.31 10.97
CA GLU A 133 8.37 9.08 11.68
C GLU A 133 6.86 8.95 11.91
N ALA A 134 6.37 7.71 12.05
CA ALA A 134 4.94 7.44 12.23
C ALA A 134 4.32 8.21 13.40
N THR A 135 5.03 8.31 14.52
CA THR A 135 4.59 9.06 15.72
C THR A 135 4.38 10.55 15.46
N VAL A 136 5.25 11.16 14.62
CA VAL A 136 5.15 12.59 14.25
C VAL A 136 3.97 12.78 13.28
N VAL A 137 3.78 11.85 12.34
CA VAL A 137 2.63 11.87 11.41
C VAL A 137 1.33 11.72 12.19
N GLU A 138 1.21 10.75 13.10
CA GLU A 138 0.02 10.55 13.95
C GLU A 138 -0.30 11.79 14.79
N LYS A 139 0.73 12.42 15.36
CA LYS A 139 0.57 13.69 16.09
C LYS A 139 0.01 14.79 15.16
N SER A 140 0.54 14.93 13.95
CA SER A 140 0.05 15.92 12.99
C SER A 140 -1.39 15.62 12.56
N LEU A 141 -1.73 14.36 12.30
CA LEU A 141 -3.10 13.93 12.01
C LEU A 141 -4.09 14.32 13.12
N SER A 142 -3.63 14.25 14.39
CA SER A 142 -4.45 14.55 15.57
C SER A 142 -4.45 16.03 15.97
N THR A 143 -3.63 16.89 15.37
CA THR A 143 -3.50 18.31 15.75
C THR A 143 -3.85 19.28 14.62
N VAL A 144 -3.77 18.87 13.36
CA VAL A 144 -4.14 19.71 12.23
C VAL A 144 -5.67 19.79 12.12
N PRO A 145 -6.28 21.01 12.18
CA PRO A 145 -7.72 21.15 12.03
C PRO A 145 -8.19 20.66 10.64
N CYS A 146 -9.31 19.92 10.63
CA CYS A 146 -9.99 19.53 9.42
C CYS A 146 -11.24 20.39 9.25
N ASN A 147 -11.38 21.10 8.14
CA ASN A 147 -12.49 22.03 7.91
C ASN A 147 -13.87 21.36 7.70
N LEU A 148 -13.97 20.04 7.92
CA LEU A 148 -15.25 19.32 8.01
C LEU A 148 -15.93 19.51 9.38
N THR A 149 -15.13 19.84 10.38
CA THR A 149 -15.56 20.12 11.76
C THR A 149 -14.87 21.41 12.22
N GLU A 150 -15.49 22.17 13.09
CA GLU A 150 -14.85 23.36 13.68
C GLU A 150 -13.66 22.99 14.59
N THR A 151 -13.42 21.70 14.78
CA THR A 151 -12.43 21.13 15.69
C THR A 151 -11.53 20.10 14.97
N VAL A 152 -10.48 19.71 15.65
CA VAL A 152 -9.59 18.61 15.24
C VAL A 152 -10.37 17.29 15.19
N LEU A 153 -10.06 16.43 14.23
CA LEU A 153 -10.66 15.08 14.14
C LEU A 153 -10.27 14.23 15.35
N ALA A 154 -11.25 13.67 16.02
CA ALA A 154 -11.04 12.71 17.10
C ALA A 154 -10.69 11.35 16.49
N LEU A 155 -9.40 11.10 16.28
CA LEU A 155 -8.88 9.84 15.74
C LEU A 155 -8.83 8.79 16.86
N GLN A 156 -9.29 7.59 16.53
CA GLN A 156 -9.24 6.41 17.40
C GLN A 156 -8.53 5.27 16.67
N THR A 157 -7.73 4.49 17.37
CA THR A 157 -7.13 3.27 16.81
C THR A 157 -8.22 2.22 16.62
N LEU A 158 -8.35 1.68 15.41
CA LEU A 158 -9.40 0.69 15.08
C LEU A 158 -9.12 -0.72 15.59
N SER A 159 -7.89 -1.00 16.01
CA SER A 159 -7.48 -2.31 16.51
C SER A 159 -6.23 -2.18 17.37
N ASP A 160 -5.80 -3.30 17.98
CA ASP A 160 -4.51 -3.41 18.67
C ASP A 160 -3.29 -3.19 17.75
N THR A 161 -3.51 -2.97 16.45
CA THR A 161 -2.47 -2.57 15.51
C THR A 161 -2.39 -1.05 15.45
N PRO A 162 -1.26 -0.44 15.86
CA PRO A 162 -1.12 1.02 15.99
C PRO A 162 -1.12 1.79 14.66
N ARG A 163 -1.45 1.14 13.54
CA ARG A 163 -1.30 1.72 12.20
C ARG A 163 -2.60 2.02 11.46
N VAL A 164 -3.75 1.74 12.08
CA VAL A 164 -5.05 2.07 11.49
C VAL A 164 -5.87 2.91 12.44
N LEU A 165 -6.19 4.10 12.00
CA LEU A 165 -6.95 5.11 12.74
C LEU A 165 -8.30 5.33 12.06
N ALA A 166 -9.31 5.68 12.85
CA ALA A 166 -10.60 6.08 12.33
C ALA A 166 -11.16 7.30 13.04
N ALA A 167 -12.04 8.02 12.37
CA ALA A 167 -12.79 9.13 12.96
C ALA A 167 -14.24 9.14 12.47
N LYS A 168 -15.10 9.76 13.28
CA LYS A 168 -16.46 10.11 12.91
C LYS A 168 -16.46 11.33 12.01
N VAL A 169 -17.21 11.26 10.91
CA VAL A 169 -17.44 12.39 9.99
C VAL A 169 -18.93 12.48 9.69
N SER A 170 -19.50 13.67 9.76
CA SER A 170 -20.91 13.94 9.41
C SER A 170 -21.91 13.01 10.09
N GLY A 171 -21.63 12.64 11.36
CA GLY A 171 -22.49 11.74 12.14
C GLY A 171 -22.28 10.24 11.88
N ILE A 172 -21.47 9.86 10.90
CA ILE A 172 -21.19 8.47 10.55
C ILE A 172 -19.97 8.00 11.36
N GLU A 173 -20.14 6.94 12.16
CA GLU A 173 -19.05 6.34 12.93
C GLU A 173 -18.03 5.67 12.01
N ASN A 174 -16.74 5.81 12.34
CA ASN A 174 -15.63 5.30 11.55
C ASN A 174 -15.70 5.71 10.06
N ALA A 175 -16.24 6.90 9.79
CA ALA A 175 -16.45 7.38 8.43
C ALA A 175 -15.14 7.71 7.70
N LEU A 176 -14.11 8.13 8.44
CA LEU A 176 -12.76 8.32 7.94
C LEU A 176 -11.89 7.18 8.45
N VAL A 177 -11.20 6.51 7.57
CA VAL A 177 -10.22 5.45 7.87
C VAL A 177 -8.87 5.88 7.32
N ILE A 178 -7.84 5.81 8.17
CA ILE A 178 -6.46 6.17 7.84
C ILE A 178 -5.58 4.98 8.17
N ALA A 179 -4.91 4.43 7.16
CA ALA A 179 -3.93 3.37 7.33
C ALA A 179 -2.52 3.91 7.08
N LEU A 180 -1.60 3.64 8.01
CA LEU A 180 -0.23 4.14 7.97
C LEU A 180 0.72 3.02 7.56
N GLN A 181 1.51 3.26 6.52
CA GLN A 181 2.58 2.38 6.08
C GLN A 181 3.93 3.02 6.38
N GLN A 182 4.78 2.38 7.18
CA GLN A 182 6.17 2.80 7.34
C GLN A 182 6.97 2.32 6.13
N ARG A 183 7.25 3.21 5.18
CA ARG A 183 7.94 2.85 3.92
C ARG A 183 9.46 2.90 4.05
N GLN A 184 9.97 3.84 4.84
CA GLN A 184 11.38 4.04 5.17
C GLN A 184 11.46 4.60 6.60
N THR A 185 12.64 4.67 7.18
CA THR A 185 12.83 5.19 8.55
C THR A 185 12.27 6.61 8.73
N ASP A 186 12.28 7.40 7.66
CA ASP A 186 11.87 8.81 7.64
C ASP A 186 10.67 9.10 6.71
N THR A 187 9.96 8.07 6.25
CA THR A 187 8.85 8.25 5.31
C THR A 187 7.69 7.32 5.65
N VAL A 188 6.54 7.91 5.90
CA VAL A 188 5.25 7.21 6.11
C VAL A 188 4.35 7.49 4.93
N VAL A 189 3.70 6.46 4.40
CA VAL A 189 2.59 6.64 3.46
C VAL A 189 1.29 6.58 4.23
N VAL A 190 0.48 7.61 4.06
CA VAL A 190 -0.85 7.75 4.66
C VAL A 190 -1.87 7.36 3.59
N HIS A 191 -2.55 6.23 3.79
CA HIS A 191 -3.65 5.78 2.93
C HIS A 191 -4.96 6.18 3.55
N VAL A 192 -5.81 6.89 2.82
CA VAL A 192 -7.07 7.42 3.33
C VAL A 192 -8.24 6.88 2.54
N LEU A 193 -9.21 6.36 3.28
CA LEU A 193 -10.51 5.91 2.80
C LEU A 193 -11.61 6.58 3.61
N VAL A 194 -12.79 6.65 3.04
CA VAL A 194 -14.01 7.07 3.72
C VAL A 194 -15.10 6.03 3.51
N ARG A 195 -16.09 6.02 4.38
CA ARG A 195 -17.28 5.19 4.16
C ARG A 195 -18.19 5.80 3.08
N ASP A 196 -18.98 4.94 2.45
CA ASP A 196 -20.09 5.40 1.63
C ASP A 196 -21.03 6.29 2.47
N GLY A 197 -21.57 7.33 1.85
CA GLY A 197 -22.31 8.39 2.57
C GLY A 197 -21.48 9.65 2.86
N VAL A 198 -20.14 9.58 2.84
CA VAL A 198 -19.29 10.79 2.84
C VAL A 198 -19.30 11.41 1.44
N SER A 199 -19.83 12.63 1.32
CA SER A 199 -20.04 13.31 0.05
C SER A 199 -18.75 13.64 -0.70
N ALA A 200 -18.84 13.85 -2.01
CA ALA A 200 -17.67 14.24 -2.81
C ALA A 200 -17.01 15.55 -2.36
N PRO A 201 -17.75 16.63 -1.99
CA PRO A 201 -17.15 17.82 -1.40
C PRO A 201 -16.35 17.53 -0.12
N GLU A 202 -16.89 16.70 0.78
CA GLU A 202 -16.20 16.33 2.03
C GLU A 202 -14.91 15.54 1.74
N ARG A 203 -14.92 14.64 0.77
CA ARG A 203 -13.70 13.92 0.32
C ARG A 203 -12.62 14.87 -0.19
N ILE A 204 -13.01 15.94 -0.88
CA ILE A 204 -12.07 16.98 -1.34
C ILE A 204 -11.48 17.72 -0.13
N VAL A 205 -12.30 18.05 0.88
CA VAL A 205 -11.82 18.70 2.12
C VAL A 205 -10.83 17.80 2.85
N ILE A 206 -11.15 16.51 3.01
CA ILE A 206 -10.24 15.51 3.61
C ILE A 206 -8.91 15.42 2.83
N SER A 207 -8.98 15.38 1.51
CA SER A 207 -7.78 15.33 0.67
C SER A 207 -6.88 16.56 0.85
N ARG A 208 -7.47 17.77 0.93
CA ARG A 208 -6.73 19.02 1.20
C ARG A 208 -6.20 19.12 2.62
N TRP A 209 -6.94 18.58 3.57
CA TRP A 209 -6.47 18.48 4.96
C TRP A 209 -5.19 17.66 5.05
N LEU A 210 -5.08 16.55 4.32
CA LEU A 210 -3.84 15.75 4.25
C LEU A 210 -2.65 16.56 3.74
N ASP A 211 -2.82 17.47 2.78
CA ASP A 211 -1.73 18.36 2.35
C ASP A 211 -1.27 19.29 3.48
N SER A 212 -2.18 19.67 4.38
CA SER A 212 -1.84 20.48 5.56
C SER A 212 -1.12 19.64 6.62
N VAL A 213 -1.55 18.39 6.82
CA VAL A 213 -0.86 17.42 7.69
C VAL A 213 0.57 17.19 7.20
N GLN A 214 0.76 16.96 5.89
CA GLN A 214 2.08 16.79 5.29
C GLN A 214 2.97 18.00 5.57
N ARG A 215 2.52 19.21 5.23
CA ARG A 215 3.30 20.45 5.44
C ARG A 215 3.68 20.64 6.91
N GLN A 216 2.75 20.42 7.84
CA GLN A 216 3.03 20.55 9.27
C GLN A 216 4.04 19.52 9.74
N THR A 217 3.88 18.25 9.36
CA THR A 217 4.83 17.18 9.70
C THR A 217 6.23 17.49 9.21
N GLU A 218 6.35 17.83 7.92
CA GLU A 218 7.65 18.10 7.29
C GLU A 218 8.33 19.35 7.86
N SER A 219 7.56 20.35 8.31
CA SER A 219 8.11 21.52 9.00
C SER A 219 8.67 21.17 10.39
N MET A 220 8.03 20.26 11.12
CA MET A 220 8.52 19.77 12.41
C MET A 220 9.85 19.01 12.25
N VAL A 221 9.96 18.17 11.22
CA VAL A 221 11.18 17.41 10.91
C VAL A 221 12.33 18.32 10.44
N GLY A 222 12.01 19.36 9.65
CA GLY A 222 12.99 20.32 9.15
C GLY A 222 13.61 21.19 10.25
N ASN A 223 12.89 21.49 11.32
CA ASN A 223 13.36 22.30 12.44
C ASN A 223 14.19 21.53 13.47
N THR A 224 14.35 20.22 13.29
CA THR A 224 15.09 19.33 14.22
C THR A 224 16.52 18.97 13.72
N ARG A 225 16.95 19.59 12.61
CA ARG A 225 18.31 19.41 12.02
C ARG A 225 19.23 20.57 12.30
#